data_accdb04d00b922d4486c4af149c91577
#
_entry.id   accdb04d00b922d4486c4af149c91577
#
_cell.length_a   1.000
_cell.length_b   1.000
_cell.length_c   1.000
_cell.angle_alpha   90.00
_cell.angle_beta   90.00
_cell.angle_gamma   90.00
#
_symmetry.space_group_name_H-M   'P 1'
#
loop_
_entity.id
_entity.type
_entity.pdbx_description
1 polymer ?
#
loop_
_entity_poly.entity_id
_entity_poly.type
_entity_poly.pdbx_seq_one_letter_code
_entity_poly.pdbx_strand_id
1 'polypeptide(L)'
;VVVITEGVPAQDEAYFFNKVKRDFPGTRLLGPNCPGIISPGKANIGITAGEIAALAGGPVGIVSRSGTLTYQALYELKQQGIGVTTCVGIGGDPVPGTSFIDCLEEFEADPETKAVMLIGEIGGSAEEEAAEFIKTKMTKPVSAYIAGVTAPPGKKMGHAGAIVSGGKGTAAAKMEALADAGVKVGNNPPTDGGAGL
;
A
#
# COMPACT_ATOMS: atom_id res chain seq x y z
N VAL A 1 0.34 -16.01 5.22
CA VAL A 1 -1.09 -15.99 5.60
C VAL A 1 -1.67 -14.66 5.15
N VAL A 2 -2.86 -14.69 4.51
CA VAL A 2 -3.61 -13.49 4.12
C VAL A 2 -4.88 -13.42 4.96
N VAL A 3 -5.09 -12.31 5.66
CA VAL A 3 -6.27 -12.05 6.50
C VAL A 3 -7.10 -10.95 5.84
N ILE A 4 -8.19 -11.35 5.18
CA ILE A 4 -9.07 -10.42 4.46
C ILE A 4 -10.14 -9.80 5.38
N THR A 5 -10.30 -10.32 6.59
CA THR A 5 -11.35 -9.95 7.54
C THR A 5 -11.25 -8.49 7.93
N GLU A 6 -12.36 -7.77 7.81
CA GLU A 6 -12.56 -6.41 8.30
C GLU A 6 -13.22 -6.42 9.68
N GLY A 7 -12.95 -5.38 10.49
CA GLY A 7 -13.60 -5.19 11.78
C GLY A 7 -12.99 -5.99 12.92
N VAL A 8 -11.78 -6.47 12.77
CA VAL A 8 -11.02 -7.08 13.87
C VAL A 8 -10.66 -5.97 14.88
N PRO A 9 -10.90 -6.15 16.17
CA PRO A 9 -10.46 -5.19 17.18
C PRO A 9 -8.93 -5.05 17.21
N ALA A 10 -8.40 -3.83 17.31
CA ALA A 10 -6.96 -3.56 17.28
C ALA A 10 -6.15 -4.36 18.35
N GLN A 11 -6.77 -4.66 19.49
CA GLN A 11 -6.15 -5.50 20.53
C GLN A 11 -5.97 -6.95 20.06
N ASP A 12 -6.96 -7.48 19.34
CA ASP A 12 -6.91 -8.83 18.80
C ASP A 12 -5.91 -8.89 17.62
N GLU A 13 -5.83 -7.83 16.81
CA GLU A 13 -4.80 -7.69 15.78
C GLU A 13 -3.41 -7.76 16.40
N ALA A 14 -3.15 -6.95 17.43
CA ALA A 14 -1.88 -6.97 18.14
C ALA A 14 -1.58 -8.33 18.77
N TYR A 15 -2.60 -9.01 19.30
CA TYR A 15 -2.44 -10.33 19.88
C TYR A 15 -2.02 -11.36 18.84
N PHE A 16 -2.76 -11.52 17.74
CA PHE A 16 -2.41 -12.53 16.74
C PHE A 16 -1.14 -12.18 15.97
N PHE A 17 -0.88 -10.88 15.70
CA PHE A 17 0.37 -10.44 15.10
C PHE A 17 1.58 -10.86 15.93
N ASN A 18 1.58 -10.54 17.23
CA ASN A 18 2.66 -10.92 18.14
C ASN A 18 2.78 -12.43 18.29
N LYS A 19 1.65 -13.16 18.30
CA LYS A 19 1.64 -14.61 18.35
C LYS A 19 2.29 -15.21 17.10
N VAL A 20 1.91 -14.76 15.92
CA VAL A 20 2.52 -15.24 14.66
C VAL A 20 4.02 -14.94 14.65
N LYS A 21 4.40 -13.71 14.98
CA LYS A 21 5.81 -13.31 14.99
C LYS A 21 6.67 -14.12 15.96
N ARG A 22 6.11 -14.47 17.14
CA ARG A 22 6.83 -15.24 18.16
C ARG A 22 6.87 -16.73 17.85
N ASP A 23 5.73 -17.31 17.49
CA ASP A 23 5.58 -18.78 17.42
C ASP A 23 5.83 -19.31 16.00
N PHE A 24 5.73 -18.46 14.99
CA PHE A 24 5.88 -18.79 13.57
C PHE A 24 6.70 -17.74 12.81
N PRO A 25 7.97 -17.51 13.18
CA PRO A 25 8.79 -16.40 12.64
C PRO A 25 9.03 -16.48 11.12
N GLY A 26 8.86 -17.67 10.53
CA GLY A 26 8.92 -17.85 9.08
C GLY A 26 7.62 -17.55 8.34
N THR A 27 6.54 -17.17 9.05
CA THR A 27 5.25 -16.87 8.45
C THR A 27 5.12 -15.38 8.18
N ARG A 28 4.94 -15.02 6.91
CA ARG A 28 4.56 -13.65 6.52
C ARG A 28 3.05 -13.49 6.64
N LEU A 29 2.61 -12.42 7.33
CA LEU A 29 1.21 -12.09 7.57
C LEU A 29 0.83 -10.85 6.76
N LEU A 30 -0.21 -10.93 5.95
CA LEU A 30 -0.75 -9.82 5.16
C LEU A 30 -2.17 -9.49 5.64
N GLY A 31 -2.48 -8.23 5.85
CA GLY A 31 -3.72 -7.76 6.47
C GLY A 31 -3.60 -7.63 7.99
N PRO A 32 -4.69 -7.49 8.71
CA PRO A 32 -6.10 -7.71 8.31
C PRO A 32 -6.66 -6.61 7.40
N ASN A 33 -7.95 -6.76 7.05
CA ASN A 33 -8.69 -5.80 6.23
C ASN A 33 -7.96 -5.47 4.91
N CYS A 34 -7.55 -6.50 4.18
CA CYS A 34 -6.77 -6.36 2.95
C CYS A 34 -7.38 -7.14 1.78
N PRO A 35 -7.18 -6.71 0.53
CA PRO A 35 -7.59 -7.47 -0.64
C PRO A 35 -6.69 -8.67 -0.94
N GLY A 36 -5.49 -8.70 -0.34
CA GLY A 36 -4.51 -9.75 -0.57
C GLY A 36 -3.38 -9.35 -1.52
N ILE A 37 -2.80 -10.33 -2.18
CA ILE A 37 -1.66 -10.18 -3.08
C ILE A 37 -1.93 -10.88 -4.41
N ILE A 38 -1.60 -10.20 -5.51
CA ILE A 38 -1.65 -10.78 -6.84
C ILE A 38 -0.38 -10.47 -7.62
N SER A 39 0.19 -11.51 -8.24
CA SER A 39 1.19 -11.40 -9.30
C SER A 39 0.55 -11.96 -10.57
N PRO A 40 0.11 -11.09 -11.51
CA PRO A 40 -0.66 -11.51 -12.67
C PRO A 40 0.05 -12.58 -13.50
N GLY A 41 -0.67 -13.65 -13.84
CA GLY A 41 -0.11 -14.81 -14.53
C GLY A 41 0.70 -15.77 -13.66
N LYS A 42 0.94 -15.46 -12.39
CA LYS A 42 1.69 -16.31 -11.45
C LYS A 42 0.83 -16.78 -10.27
N ALA A 43 0.26 -15.87 -9.49
CA ALA A 43 -0.53 -16.22 -8.29
C ALA A 43 -1.52 -15.11 -7.91
N ASN A 44 -2.63 -15.51 -7.27
CA ASN A 44 -3.57 -14.61 -6.61
C ASN A 44 -3.99 -15.23 -5.28
N ILE A 45 -3.70 -14.56 -4.16
CA ILE A 45 -4.04 -15.03 -2.82
C ILE A 45 -4.81 -13.92 -2.11
N GLY A 46 -6.08 -14.16 -1.87
CA GLY A 46 -7.03 -13.20 -1.31
C GLY A 46 -8.23 -13.00 -2.22
N ILE A 47 -8.76 -11.78 -2.25
CA ILE A 47 -9.97 -11.41 -2.99
C ILE A 47 -9.71 -10.37 -4.09
N THR A 48 -8.43 -10.16 -4.48
CA THR A 48 -8.09 -9.23 -5.55
C THR A 48 -8.71 -9.70 -6.86
N ALA A 49 -9.48 -8.82 -7.52
CA ALA A 49 -10.15 -9.13 -8.77
C ALA A 49 -9.15 -9.26 -9.92
N GLY A 50 -8.68 -10.49 -10.16
CA GLY A 50 -7.64 -10.79 -11.14
C GLY A 50 -7.96 -10.35 -12.56
N GLU A 51 -9.24 -10.34 -12.94
CA GLU A 51 -9.71 -9.87 -14.26
C GLU A 51 -9.44 -8.37 -14.46
N ILE A 52 -9.49 -7.58 -13.38
CA ILE A 52 -9.16 -6.14 -13.41
C ILE A 52 -7.64 -5.96 -13.50
N ALA A 53 -6.91 -6.74 -12.73
CA ALA A 53 -5.45 -6.71 -12.63
C ALA A 53 -4.69 -7.21 -13.87
N ALA A 54 -5.36 -7.77 -14.83
CA ALA A 54 -4.86 -8.75 -15.77
C ALA A 54 -4.07 -8.20 -16.98
N LEU A 55 -2.99 -7.46 -16.76
CA LEU A 55 -1.88 -7.50 -17.71
C LEU A 55 -0.68 -8.15 -17.03
N ALA A 56 -0.41 -9.39 -17.40
CA ALA A 56 0.77 -10.11 -16.93
C ALA A 56 2.05 -9.45 -17.43
N GLY A 57 3.10 -9.47 -16.58
CA GLY A 57 4.45 -9.12 -17.00
C GLY A 57 4.70 -7.64 -17.25
N GLY A 58 4.12 -6.75 -16.45
CA GLY A 58 4.44 -5.33 -16.49
C GLY A 58 5.55 -4.93 -15.51
N PRO A 59 6.04 -3.67 -15.59
CA PRO A 59 7.16 -3.22 -14.80
C PRO A 59 6.78 -2.65 -13.42
N VAL A 60 5.49 -2.54 -13.08
CA VAL A 60 5.02 -1.78 -11.91
C VAL A 60 4.71 -2.69 -10.74
N GLY A 61 5.32 -2.44 -9.60
CA GLY A 61 4.90 -2.96 -8.29
C GLY A 61 3.90 -2.02 -7.63
N ILE A 62 2.88 -2.54 -6.95
CA ILE A 62 1.90 -1.73 -6.23
C ILE A 62 1.83 -2.17 -4.77
N VAL A 63 1.92 -1.21 -3.84
CA VAL A 63 1.61 -1.42 -2.43
C VAL A 63 0.55 -0.43 -1.97
N SER A 64 -0.51 -0.92 -1.33
CA SER A 64 -1.68 -0.10 -1.01
C SER A 64 -2.32 -0.46 0.32
N ARG A 65 -2.76 0.54 1.07
CA ARG A 65 -3.63 0.37 2.24
C ARG A 65 -5.10 0.24 1.87
N SER A 66 -5.51 0.78 0.72
CA SER A 66 -6.90 0.85 0.28
C SER A 66 -7.25 -0.25 -0.72
N GLY A 67 -8.29 -1.04 -0.43
CA GLY A 67 -8.82 -2.00 -1.39
C GLY A 67 -9.37 -1.32 -2.65
N THR A 68 -10.23 -0.34 -2.49
CA THR A 68 -10.89 0.38 -3.60
C THR A 68 -9.88 1.08 -4.52
N LEU A 69 -8.94 1.83 -3.95
CA LEU A 69 -7.93 2.55 -4.75
C LEU A 69 -6.94 1.58 -5.42
N THR A 70 -6.70 0.41 -4.81
CA THR A 70 -5.94 -0.67 -5.46
C THR A 70 -6.59 -1.11 -6.76
N TYR A 71 -7.90 -1.36 -6.73
CA TYR A 71 -8.63 -1.76 -7.94
C TYR A 71 -8.64 -0.67 -9.01
N GLN A 72 -8.81 0.59 -8.61
CA GLN A 72 -8.76 1.72 -9.52
C GLN A 72 -7.38 1.83 -10.18
N ALA A 73 -6.29 1.77 -9.41
CA ALA A 73 -4.93 1.81 -9.93
C ALA A 73 -4.65 0.70 -10.95
N LEU A 74 -5.03 -0.53 -10.60
CA LEU A 74 -4.87 -1.67 -11.50
C LEU A 74 -5.65 -1.50 -12.80
N TYR A 75 -6.89 -1.02 -12.72
CA TYR A 75 -7.74 -0.77 -13.88
C TYR A 75 -7.16 0.29 -14.81
N GLU A 76 -6.69 1.41 -14.24
CA GLU A 76 -6.13 2.51 -15.03
C GLU A 76 -4.81 2.16 -15.69
N LEU A 77 -3.92 1.46 -14.98
CA LEU A 77 -2.69 0.94 -15.58
C LEU A 77 -3.01 0.01 -16.75
N LYS A 78 -4.00 -0.88 -16.59
CA LYS A 78 -4.47 -1.77 -17.66
C LYS A 78 -5.00 -0.98 -18.87
N GLN A 79 -5.77 0.10 -18.66
CA GLN A 79 -6.26 0.95 -19.75
C GLN A 79 -5.13 1.60 -20.54
N GLN A 80 -4.01 1.87 -19.89
CA GLN A 80 -2.81 2.44 -20.50
C GLN A 80 -1.87 1.37 -21.10
N GLY A 81 -2.24 0.09 -21.02
CA GLY A 81 -1.40 -1.01 -21.49
C GLY A 81 -0.21 -1.32 -20.58
N ILE A 82 -0.21 -0.80 -19.35
CA ILE A 82 0.85 -1.01 -18.36
C ILE A 82 0.46 -2.19 -17.45
N GLY A 83 1.28 -3.22 -17.43
CA GLY A 83 1.09 -4.35 -16.54
C GLY A 83 1.75 -4.15 -15.18
N VAL A 84 1.45 -5.06 -14.25
CA VAL A 84 2.06 -5.06 -12.91
C VAL A 84 2.83 -6.35 -12.67
N THR A 85 3.95 -6.26 -11.94
CA THR A 85 4.69 -7.42 -11.45
C THR A 85 3.94 -8.07 -10.30
N THR A 86 3.64 -7.28 -9.28
CA THR A 86 2.90 -7.70 -8.10
C THR A 86 2.14 -6.52 -7.51
N CYS A 87 0.91 -6.79 -7.08
CA CYS A 87 0.10 -5.82 -6.33
C CYS A 87 -0.18 -6.38 -4.95
N VAL A 88 0.19 -5.63 -3.91
CA VAL A 88 0.04 -5.99 -2.50
C VAL A 88 -0.89 -4.99 -1.83
N GLY A 89 -2.06 -5.47 -1.37
CA GLY A 89 -2.90 -4.71 -0.46
C GLY A 89 -2.55 -5.07 0.97
N ILE A 90 -1.93 -4.15 1.70
CA ILE A 90 -1.47 -4.40 3.08
C ILE A 90 -2.57 -4.24 4.13
N GLY A 91 -3.67 -3.57 3.77
CA GLY A 91 -4.80 -3.32 4.67
C GLY A 91 -4.76 -1.95 5.34
N GLY A 92 -5.92 -1.51 5.82
CA GLY A 92 -6.13 -0.20 6.45
C GLY A 92 -6.24 -0.23 7.97
N ASP A 93 -6.05 -1.38 8.61
CA ASP A 93 -6.16 -1.54 10.04
C ASP A 93 -4.90 -1.09 10.79
N PRO A 94 -5.01 -0.78 12.12
CA PRO A 94 -3.92 -0.17 12.89
C PRO A 94 -2.67 -1.04 13.05
N VAL A 95 -2.82 -2.36 13.03
CA VAL A 95 -1.71 -3.32 13.23
C VAL A 95 -1.58 -4.24 12.02
N PRO A 96 -1.07 -3.75 10.89
CA PRO A 96 -0.87 -4.57 9.70
C PRO A 96 0.24 -5.59 9.92
N GLY A 97 0.05 -6.80 9.40
CA GLY A 97 1.08 -7.85 9.47
C GLY A 97 2.27 -7.61 8.56
N THR A 98 2.07 -6.84 7.49
CA THR A 98 3.09 -6.44 6.51
C THR A 98 3.02 -4.93 6.34
N SER A 99 4.16 -4.25 6.37
CA SER A 99 4.29 -2.80 6.23
C SER A 99 4.57 -2.38 4.79
N PHE A 100 4.55 -1.05 4.53
CA PHE A 100 5.07 -0.50 3.28
C PHE A 100 6.54 -0.88 3.07
N ILE A 101 7.36 -0.78 4.11
CA ILE A 101 8.81 -1.05 4.03
C ILE A 101 9.06 -2.50 3.61
N ASP A 102 8.35 -3.47 4.21
CA ASP A 102 8.48 -4.87 3.82
C ASP A 102 8.20 -5.09 2.33
N CYS A 103 7.19 -4.40 1.77
CA CYS A 103 6.87 -4.50 0.35
C CYS A 103 7.89 -3.76 -0.54
N LEU A 104 8.36 -2.59 -0.11
CA LEU A 104 9.34 -1.81 -0.83
C LEU A 104 10.69 -2.52 -0.93
N GLU A 105 11.11 -3.22 0.13
CA GLU A 105 12.31 -4.08 0.11
C GLU A 105 12.22 -5.17 -0.95
N GLU A 106 11.07 -5.86 -1.02
CA GLU A 106 10.84 -6.92 -2.00
C GLU A 106 10.80 -6.34 -3.43
N PHE A 107 10.14 -5.19 -3.64
CA PHE A 107 10.11 -4.54 -4.95
C PHE A 107 11.48 -4.02 -5.39
N GLU A 108 12.30 -3.51 -4.47
CA GLU A 108 13.67 -3.09 -4.80
C GLU A 108 14.52 -4.29 -5.21
N ALA A 109 14.37 -5.43 -4.54
CA ALA A 109 15.10 -6.65 -4.85
C ALA A 109 14.61 -7.37 -6.13
N ASP A 110 13.34 -7.18 -6.52
CA ASP A 110 12.74 -7.86 -7.68
C ASP A 110 13.25 -7.29 -9.01
N PRO A 111 13.98 -8.04 -9.84
CA PRO A 111 14.49 -7.54 -11.11
C PRO A 111 13.40 -7.27 -12.16
N GLU A 112 12.20 -7.83 -12.01
CA GLU A 112 11.06 -7.58 -12.91
C GLU A 112 10.39 -6.23 -12.61
N THR A 113 10.39 -5.79 -11.34
CA THR A 113 9.84 -4.49 -10.94
C THR A 113 10.80 -3.36 -11.31
N LYS A 114 10.32 -2.38 -12.06
CA LYS A 114 11.11 -1.20 -12.51
C LYS A 114 10.66 0.10 -11.88
N ALA A 115 9.40 0.14 -11.40
CA ALA A 115 8.82 1.29 -10.73
C ALA A 115 7.81 0.82 -9.68
N VAL A 116 7.54 1.64 -8.67
CA VAL A 116 6.59 1.30 -7.61
C VAL A 116 5.54 2.40 -7.47
N MET A 117 4.29 1.97 -7.29
CA MET A 117 3.18 2.83 -6.91
C MET A 117 2.79 2.56 -5.45
N LEU A 118 2.85 3.59 -4.61
CA LEU A 118 2.46 3.55 -3.21
C LEU A 118 1.12 4.27 -3.02
N ILE A 119 0.13 3.59 -2.45
CA ILE A 119 -1.18 4.17 -2.15
C ILE A 119 -1.36 4.16 -0.64
N GLY A 120 -1.27 5.34 -0.06
CA GLY A 120 -1.44 5.58 1.37
C GLY A 120 -2.71 6.36 1.69
N GLU A 121 -2.86 6.67 2.96
CA GLU A 121 -4.00 7.42 3.50
C GLU A 121 -3.62 8.18 4.75
N ILE A 122 -4.51 9.03 5.23
CA ILE A 122 -4.34 9.72 6.51
C ILE A 122 -4.23 8.73 7.68
N GLY A 123 -3.59 9.17 8.75
CA GLY A 123 -3.44 8.43 10.01
C GLY A 123 -2.11 7.67 10.11
N GLY A 124 -1.61 7.57 11.33
CA GLY A 124 -0.31 6.94 11.61
C GLY A 124 0.87 7.64 10.95
N SER A 125 2.03 6.98 10.90
CA SER A 125 3.31 7.46 10.36
C SER A 125 3.92 6.55 9.29
N ALA A 126 3.19 5.54 8.85
CA ALA A 126 3.74 4.48 7.98
C ALA A 126 4.25 5.01 6.62
N GLU A 127 3.60 6.04 6.08
CA GLU A 127 3.99 6.65 4.81
C GLU A 127 5.23 7.55 4.97
N GLU A 128 5.36 8.24 6.11
CA GLU A 128 6.56 9.01 6.45
C GLU A 128 7.78 8.08 6.68
N GLU A 129 7.58 6.95 7.33
CA GLU A 129 8.60 5.91 7.49
C GLU A 129 9.00 5.30 6.14
N ALA A 130 8.01 5.05 5.27
CA ALA A 130 8.26 4.61 3.89
C ALA A 130 9.04 5.66 3.08
N ALA A 131 8.74 6.95 3.25
CA ALA A 131 9.47 8.04 2.60
C ALA A 131 10.96 8.04 2.98
N GLU A 132 11.28 7.87 4.26
CA GLU A 132 12.67 7.77 4.71
C GLU A 132 13.38 6.52 4.15
N PHE A 133 12.68 5.40 4.09
CA PHE A 133 13.19 4.19 3.45
C PHE A 133 13.47 4.41 1.95
N ILE A 134 12.52 4.99 1.23
CA ILE A 134 12.67 5.30 -0.20
C ILE A 134 13.89 6.18 -0.44
N LYS A 135 14.01 7.27 0.34
CA LYS A 135 15.11 8.23 0.23
C LYS A 135 16.49 7.60 0.42
N THR A 136 16.58 6.60 1.31
CA THR A 136 17.88 6.07 1.75
C THR A 136 18.24 4.73 1.14
N LYS A 137 17.26 3.96 0.67
CA LYS A 137 17.46 2.55 0.27
C LYS A 137 17.00 2.20 -1.13
N MET A 138 16.07 2.96 -1.72
CA MET A 138 15.56 2.63 -3.04
C MET A 138 16.32 3.33 -4.17
N THR A 139 16.48 2.60 -5.27
CA THR A 139 17.03 3.11 -6.52
C THR A 139 15.96 3.23 -7.60
N LYS A 140 14.85 2.51 -7.43
CA LYS A 140 13.74 2.50 -8.37
C LYS A 140 12.82 3.71 -8.16
N PRO A 141 12.27 4.30 -9.23
CA PRO A 141 11.32 5.40 -9.09
C PRO A 141 10.06 4.97 -8.36
N VAL A 142 9.56 5.87 -7.51
CA VAL A 142 8.32 5.68 -6.76
C VAL A 142 7.36 6.82 -7.07
N SER A 143 6.11 6.46 -7.35
CA SER A 143 5.00 7.39 -7.36
C SER A 143 4.07 7.10 -6.18
N ALA A 144 3.36 8.10 -5.67
CA ALA A 144 2.46 7.92 -4.55
C ALA A 144 1.16 8.72 -4.69
N TYR A 145 0.11 8.18 -4.10
CA TYR A 145 -1.15 8.88 -3.84
C TYR A 145 -1.53 8.72 -2.37
N ILE A 146 -1.96 9.82 -1.74
CA ILE A 146 -2.40 9.84 -0.34
C ILE A 146 -3.87 10.21 -0.28
N ALA A 147 -4.71 9.28 0.15
CA ALA A 147 -6.13 9.51 0.33
C ALA A 147 -6.42 10.34 1.59
N GLY A 148 -7.50 11.11 1.56
CA GLY A 148 -8.02 11.82 2.72
C GLY A 148 -7.58 13.29 2.84
N VAL A 149 -7.12 13.94 1.78
CA VAL A 149 -6.74 15.38 1.78
C VAL A 149 -7.82 16.28 2.36
N THR A 150 -9.09 15.98 2.09
CA THR A 150 -10.25 16.75 2.57
C THR A 150 -10.88 16.21 3.86
N ALA A 151 -10.23 15.23 4.49
CA ALA A 151 -10.77 14.61 5.70
C ALA A 151 -10.79 15.59 6.88
N PRO A 152 -11.93 15.76 7.57
CA PRO A 152 -11.98 16.62 8.76
C PRO A 152 -11.15 16.01 9.90
N PRO A 153 -10.43 16.86 10.67
CA PRO A 153 -9.67 16.41 11.83
C PRO A 153 -10.53 15.64 12.84
N GLY A 154 -9.98 14.58 13.41
CA GLY A 154 -10.64 13.76 14.44
C GLY A 154 -11.75 12.84 13.94
N LYS A 155 -12.05 12.84 12.62
CA LYS A 155 -13.02 11.93 12.03
C LYS A 155 -12.31 10.71 11.42
N LYS A 156 -12.79 9.51 11.78
CA LYS A 156 -12.37 8.25 11.16
C LYS A 156 -12.93 8.18 9.73
N MET A 157 -12.07 7.91 8.76
CA MET A 157 -12.39 7.92 7.33
C MET A 157 -12.28 6.51 6.71
N GLY A 158 -13.31 5.69 6.92
CA GLY A 158 -13.37 4.33 6.38
C GLY A 158 -12.59 3.33 7.22
N HIS A 159 -11.28 3.31 7.12
CA HIS A 159 -10.41 2.39 7.87
C HIS A 159 -10.23 2.79 9.34
N ALA A 160 -10.00 1.80 10.21
CA ALA A 160 -9.80 2.04 11.64
C ALA A 160 -8.57 2.90 11.94
N GLY A 161 -7.52 2.78 11.13
CA GLY A 161 -6.29 3.59 11.20
C GLY A 161 -6.36 4.95 10.50
N ALA A 162 -7.39 5.21 9.68
CA ALA A 162 -7.51 6.42 8.88
C ALA A 162 -8.13 7.59 9.67
N ILE A 163 -7.37 8.11 10.63
CA ILE A 163 -7.79 9.24 11.49
C ILE A 163 -6.61 10.20 11.73
N VAL A 164 -6.84 11.49 11.53
CA VAL A 164 -5.90 12.55 11.94
C VAL A 164 -6.13 12.87 13.41
N SER A 165 -5.13 12.61 14.25
CA SER A 165 -5.21 12.85 15.69
C SER A 165 -4.04 13.72 16.15
N GLY A 166 -4.33 14.74 16.96
CA GLY A 166 -3.30 15.63 17.51
C GLY A 166 -2.44 16.34 16.45
N GLY A 167 -2.98 16.58 15.25
CA GLY A 167 -2.25 17.23 14.16
C GLY A 167 -1.24 16.34 13.43
N LYS A 168 -1.17 15.04 13.79
CA LYS A 168 -0.29 14.06 13.13
C LYS A 168 -1.05 13.17 12.15
N GLY A 169 -0.34 12.65 11.17
CA GLY A 169 -0.92 11.74 10.17
C GLY A 169 -1.83 12.45 9.14
N THR A 170 -1.59 13.72 8.87
CA THR A 170 -2.31 14.47 7.84
C THR A 170 -1.85 14.05 6.44
N ALA A 171 -2.74 14.12 5.45
CA ALA A 171 -2.35 13.87 4.07
C ALA A 171 -1.24 14.83 3.62
N ALA A 172 -1.32 16.11 3.98
CA ALA A 172 -0.33 17.12 3.61
C ALA A 172 1.08 16.77 4.13
N ALA A 173 1.22 16.39 5.41
CA ALA A 173 2.52 16.01 5.97
C ALA A 173 3.11 14.77 5.29
N LYS A 174 2.27 13.77 4.97
CA LYS A 174 2.69 12.57 4.25
C LYS A 174 3.13 12.87 2.82
N MET A 175 2.37 13.71 2.12
CA MET A 175 2.71 14.14 0.75
C MET A 175 4.02 14.92 0.73
N GLU A 176 4.24 15.82 1.69
CA GLU A 176 5.49 16.57 1.86
C GLU A 176 6.68 15.62 2.11
N ALA A 177 6.56 14.70 3.08
CA ALA A 177 7.62 13.73 3.38
C ALA A 177 7.98 12.87 2.15
N LEU A 178 6.98 12.40 1.40
CA LEU A 178 7.19 11.62 0.19
C LEU A 178 7.85 12.46 -0.92
N ALA A 179 7.41 13.71 -1.11
CA ALA A 179 8.01 14.61 -2.10
C ALA A 179 9.48 14.91 -1.76
N ASP A 180 9.80 15.15 -0.49
CA ASP A 180 11.18 15.37 0.01
C ASP A 180 12.07 14.11 -0.17
N ALA A 181 11.46 12.94 -0.26
CA ALA A 181 12.14 11.69 -0.59
C ALA A 181 12.31 11.46 -2.10
N GLY A 182 11.88 12.40 -2.94
CA GLY A 182 11.96 12.28 -4.39
C GLY A 182 10.81 11.48 -5.02
N VAL A 183 9.79 11.17 -4.26
CA VAL A 183 8.58 10.47 -4.74
C VAL A 183 7.70 11.42 -5.52
N LYS A 184 7.18 10.98 -6.64
CA LYS A 184 6.20 11.73 -7.42
C LYS A 184 4.80 11.56 -6.80
N VAL A 185 4.30 12.61 -6.16
CA VAL A 185 3.00 12.56 -5.45
C VAL A 185 1.89 13.11 -6.33
N GLY A 186 0.87 12.28 -6.61
CA GLY A 186 -0.32 12.66 -7.36
C GLY A 186 -1.34 13.41 -6.49
N ASN A 187 -2.01 14.40 -7.07
CA ASN A 187 -3.06 15.19 -6.40
C ASN A 187 -4.45 14.57 -6.54
N ASN A 188 -4.64 13.68 -7.53
CA ASN A 188 -5.87 12.93 -7.77
C ASN A 188 -5.63 11.43 -7.57
N PRO A 189 -6.70 10.62 -7.39
CA PRO A 189 -6.58 9.17 -7.44
C PRO A 189 -5.88 8.72 -8.74
N PRO A 190 -5.44 7.49 -8.86
CA PRO A 190 -4.40 6.99 -9.80
C PRO A 190 -4.35 7.49 -11.24
N THR A 191 -5.33 8.30 -11.69
CA THR A 191 -5.31 8.96 -13.01
C THR A 191 -4.03 9.75 -13.28
N ASP A 192 -3.39 10.29 -12.23
CA ASP A 192 -2.15 11.06 -12.38
C ASP A 192 -0.89 10.19 -12.26
N GLY A 193 -1.01 8.98 -11.74
CA GLY A 193 0.12 8.05 -11.55
C GLY A 193 0.69 7.52 -12.85
N GLY A 194 -0.10 7.47 -13.92
CA GLY A 194 0.37 7.05 -15.25
C GLY A 194 1.15 8.12 -16.02
N ALA A 195 1.03 9.39 -15.66
CA ALA A 195 1.72 10.50 -16.33
C ALA A 195 3.15 10.72 -15.84
N GLY A 196 3.63 9.87 -14.94
CA GLY A 196 4.89 10.09 -14.25
C GLY A 196 5.82 8.89 -14.10
N LEU A 197 5.46 7.74 -14.65
CA LEU A 197 6.34 6.57 -14.71
C LEU A 197 7.08 6.50 -16.03
#